data_a6835384630beb1e6b6e373509678bb7
#
_entry.id   a6835384630beb1e6b6e373509678bb7
#
_cell.length_a   1.000
_cell.length_b   1.000
_cell.length_c   1.000
_cell.angle_alpha   90.00
_cell.angle_beta   90.00
_cell.angle_gamma   90.00
#
_symmetry.space_group_name_H-M   'P 1'
#
loop_
_entity.id
_entity.type
_entity.pdbx_description
1 polymer ?
#
loop_
_entity_poly.entity_id
_entity_poly.type
_entity_poly.pdbx_seq_one_letter_code
_entity_poly.pdbx_strand_id
1 'polypeptide(L)'
;MSNILIIKHGSLGDLIQANGAIKDIKNFYKNRKVFLLTAEAYSIFMSECPYLDGVIIDKRLPRWNLFYLKNLKNNLAKYNFTKIYDLQNSSRTKFYKRFILKNVEWSSTETSLEPGQKKSDFDKDPVLDRMEIQLKKSGIQTEFIKNIDLNWALSCLLYTSDAAD
;
A
#
# COMPACT_ATOMS: atom_id res chain seq x y z
N MET A 1 2.04 11.56 -17.11
CA MET A 1 1.40 11.77 -15.79
C MET A 1 2.19 11.06 -14.72
N SER A 2 2.32 11.64 -13.56
CA SER A 2 2.99 11.01 -12.41
C SER A 2 1.98 10.22 -11.60
N ASN A 3 2.33 9.00 -11.19
CA ASN A 3 1.45 8.08 -10.46
C ASN A 3 1.89 7.91 -9.01
N ILE A 4 0.99 7.40 -8.19
CA ILE A 4 1.18 7.12 -6.77
C ILE A 4 1.19 5.61 -6.58
N LEU A 5 2.11 5.10 -5.76
CA LEU A 5 2.17 3.71 -5.37
C LEU A 5 1.85 3.56 -3.89
N ILE A 6 0.96 2.66 -3.56
CA ILE A 6 0.74 2.18 -2.20
C ILE A 6 1.34 0.78 -2.10
N ILE A 7 2.04 0.47 -1.03
CA ILE A 7 2.57 -0.88 -0.77
C ILE A 7 1.88 -1.46 0.45
N LYS A 8 1.11 -2.52 0.26
CA LYS A 8 0.49 -3.31 1.32
C LYS A 8 0.32 -4.76 0.85
N HIS A 9 1.15 -5.64 1.38
CA HIS A 9 1.18 -7.05 0.94
C HIS A 9 0.08 -7.92 1.56
N GLY A 10 -0.51 -7.49 2.65
CA GLY A 10 -1.55 -8.23 3.38
C GLY A 10 -0.95 -9.04 4.53
N SER A 11 -1.73 -9.69 5.42
CA SER A 11 -2.98 -10.45 5.23
C SER A 11 -4.21 -9.69 4.71
N LEU A 12 -5.32 -10.43 4.52
CA LEU A 12 -6.61 -9.83 4.14
C LEU A 12 -7.06 -8.79 5.17
N GLY A 13 -6.96 -9.11 6.47
CA GLY A 13 -7.30 -8.18 7.55
C GLY A 13 -6.47 -6.89 7.52
N ASP A 14 -5.18 -6.99 7.15
CA ASP A 14 -4.32 -5.81 6.98
C ASP A 14 -4.74 -4.93 5.81
N LEU A 15 -5.22 -5.51 4.72
CA LEU A 15 -5.73 -4.79 3.56
C LEU A 15 -7.07 -4.11 3.87
N ILE A 16 -7.93 -4.80 4.62
CA ILE A 16 -9.19 -4.24 5.13
C ILE A 16 -8.91 -3.03 6.02
N GLN A 17 -7.98 -3.13 6.96
CA GLN A 17 -7.58 -2.00 7.82
C GLN A 17 -6.98 -0.84 7.01
N ALA A 18 -6.27 -1.12 5.92
CA ALA A 18 -5.68 -0.09 5.07
C ALA A 18 -6.70 0.59 4.13
N ASN A 19 -7.93 0.08 4.01
CA ASN A 19 -8.92 0.58 3.05
C ASN A 19 -9.22 2.07 3.21
N GLY A 20 -9.43 2.54 4.44
CA GLY A 20 -9.66 3.96 4.71
C GLY A 20 -8.46 4.84 4.33
N ALA A 21 -7.24 4.38 4.62
CA ALA A 21 -6.02 5.08 4.22
C ALA A 21 -5.86 5.14 2.69
N ILE A 22 -6.20 4.06 1.98
CA ILE A 22 -6.21 4.02 0.51
C ILE A 22 -7.20 5.05 -0.05
N LYS A 23 -8.41 5.14 0.53
CA LYS A 23 -9.43 6.11 0.15
C LYS A 23 -8.96 7.56 0.39
N ASP A 24 -8.36 7.85 1.53
CA ASP A 24 -7.81 9.17 1.84
C ASP A 24 -6.70 9.57 0.85
N ILE A 25 -5.78 8.64 0.52
CA ILE A 25 -4.74 8.85 -0.49
C ILE A 25 -5.37 9.14 -1.85
N LYS A 26 -6.35 8.34 -2.29
CA LYS A 26 -7.01 8.56 -3.59
C LYS A 26 -7.72 9.91 -3.64
N ASN A 27 -8.40 10.30 -2.58
CA ASN A 27 -9.09 11.59 -2.51
C ASN A 27 -8.12 12.78 -2.55
N PHE A 28 -6.95 12.65 -1.95
CA PHE A 28 -5.91 13.67 -2.02
C PHE A 28 -5.33 13.79 -3.44
N TYR A 29 -5.13 12.66 -4.12
CA TYR A 29 -4.56 12.61 -5.48
C TYR A 29 -5.62 12.45 -6.57
N LYS A 30 -6.70 13.27 -6.55
CA LYS A 30 -7.85 13.16 -7.48
C LYS A 30 -7.46 13.09 -8.97
N ASN A 31 -6.39 13.78 -9.36
CA ASN A 31 -5.95 13.89 -10.75
C ASN A 31 -4.76 12.95 -11.07
N ARG A 32 -4.43 12.02 -10.18
CA ARG A 32 -3.36 11.05 -10.38
C ARG A 32 -3.88 9.63 -10.24
N LYS A 33 -3.24 8.70 -10.93
CA LYS A 33 -3.54 7.29 -10.76
C LYS A 33 -2.86 6.77 -9.51
N VAL A 34 -3.59 5.98 -8.74
CA VAL A 34 -3.15 5.32 -7.51
C VAL A 34 -3.13 3.81 -7.73
N PHE A 35 -1.97 3.20 -7.55
CA PHE A 35 -1.76 1.76 -7.71
C PHE A 35 -1.41 1.12 -6.38
N LEU A 36 -1.79 -0.14 -6.23
CA LEU A 36 -1.43 -0.96 -5.08
C LEU A 36 -0.44 -2.05 -5.49
N LEU A 37 0.69 -2.14 -4.80
CA LEU A 37 1.59 -3.30 -4.83
C LEU A 37 1.19 -4.24 -3.69
N THR A 38 0.68 -5.43 -4.03
CA THR A 38 0.19 -6.41 -3.07
C THR A 38 0.63 -7.83 -3.42
N ALA A 39 0.41 -8.78 -2.49
CA ALA A 39 0.68 -10.19 -2.76
C ALA A 39 -0.35 -10.76 -3.76
N GLU A 40 0.08 -11.77 -4.53
CA GLU A 40 -0.74 -12.41 -5.57
C GLU A 40 -2.10 -12.90 -5.05
N ALA A 41 -2.12 -13.49 -3.85
CA ALA A 41 -3.35 -14.03 -3.22
C ALA A 41 -4.46 -12.98 -3.02
N TYR A 42 -4.13 -11.69 -2.99
CA TYR A 42 -5.11 -10.61 -2.75
C TYR A 42 -5.32 -9.71 -3.95
N SER A 43 -4.67 -10.00 -5.06
CA SER A 43 -4.68 -9.13 -6.23
C SER A 43 -6.08 -9.02 -6.86
N ILE A 44 -6.80 -10.12 -6.99
CA ILE A 44 -8.18 -10.15 -7.52
C ILE A 44 -9.10 -9.35 -6.62
N PHE A 45 -9.10 -9.64 -5.30
CA PHE A 45 -9.90 -8.92 -4.32
C PHE A 45 -9.65 -7.41 -4.37
N MET A 46 -8.41 -6.99 -4.38
CA MET A 46 -8.05 -5.58 -4.38
C MET A 46 -8.27 -4.88 -5.74
N SER A 47 -8.37 -5.63 -6.84
CA SER A 47 -8.70 -5.05 -8.15
C SER A 47 -10.13 -4.49 -8.23
N GLU A 48 -11.02 -4.95 -7.35
CA GLU A 48 -12.40 -4.44 -7.23
C GLU A 48 -12.49 -3.16 -6.38
N CYS A 49 -11.39 -2.76 -5.72
CA CYS A 49 -11.38 -1.58 -4.88
C CYS A 49 -11.53 -0.30 -5.72
N PRO A 50 -12.61 0.49 -5.52
CA PRO A 50 -12.91 1.67 -6.36
C PRO A 50 -11.92 2.83 -6.15
N TYR A 51 -11.07 2.74 -5.14
CA TYR A 51 -10.07 3.76 -4.81
C TYR A 51 -8.70 3.49 -5.46
N LEU A 52 -8.58 2.40 -6.24
CA LEU A 52 -7.37 2.02 -6.95
C LEU A 52 -7.59 2.08 -8.46
N ASP A 53 -6.61 2.60 -9.17
CA ASP A 53 -6.59 2.60 -10.63
C ASP A 53 -5.91 1.34 -11.20
N GLY A 54 -5.34 0.51 -10.34
CA GLY A 54 -4.77 -0.77 -10.69
C GLY A 54 -4.02 -1.43 -9.55
N VAL A 55 -3.79 -2.73 -9.72
CA VAL A 55 -3.08 -3.58 -8.78
C VAL A 55 -1.86 -4.18 -9.46
N ILE A 56 -0.73 -4.15 -8.77
CA ILE A 56 0.54 -4.74 -9.21
C ILE A 56 0.88 -5.90 -8.27
N ILE A 57 1.19 -7.04 -8.85
CA ILE A 57 1.49 -8.25 -8.08
C ILE A 57 2.97 -8.27 -7.69
N ASP A 58 3.22 -8.42 -6.40
CA ASP A 58 4.51 -8.79 -5.84
C ASP A 58 4.48 -10.28 -5.46
N LYS A 59 5.18 -11.12 -6.22
CA LYS A 59 5.31 -12.56 -5.94
C LYS A 59 6.05 -12.86 -4.65
N ARG A 60 6.69 -11.85 -4.04
CA ARG A 60 7.42 -11.93 -2.78
C ARG A 60 8.46 -13.05 -2.73
N LEU A 61 9.07 -13.38 -3.87
CA LEU A 61 10.15 -14.36 -3.94
C LEU A 61 11.36 -13.93 -3.09
N PRO A 62 12.25 -14.82 -2.73
CA PRO A 62 13.43 -14.50 -1.92
C PRO A 62 14.26 -13.35 -2.52
N ARG A 63 14.80 -12.50 -1.65
CA ARG A 63 15.57 -11.29 -2.05
C ARG A 63 16.89 -11.60 -2.77
N TRP A 64 17.38 -12.82 -2.72
CA TRP A 64 18.54 -13.27 -3.51
C TRP A 64 18.17 -13.68 -4.95
N ASN A 65 16.86 -13.77 -5.30
CA ASN A 65 16.43 -14.02 -6.67
C ASN A 65 16.53 -12.71 -7.49
N LEU A 66 17.71 -12.49 -8.07
CA LEU A 66 18.01 -11.26 -8.82
C LEU A 66 17.17 -11.11 -10.09
N PHE A 67 16.78 -12.21 -10.73
CA PHE A 67 15.91 -12.19 -11.90
C PHE A 67 14.53 -11.64 -11.55
N TYR A 68 13.95 -12.16 -10.46
CA TYR A 68 12.69 -11.64 -9.92
C TYR A 68 12.77 -10.14 -9.58
N LEU A 69 13.81 -9.72 -8.87
CA LEU A 69 14.00 -8.32 -8.48
C LEU A 69 14.15 -7.39 -9.69
N LYS A 70 14.88 -7.84 -10.71
CA LYS A 70 15.01 -7.10 -11.97
C LYS A 70 13.67 -6.96 -12.68
N ASN A 71 12.88 -8.03 -12.76
CA ASN A 71 11.56 -8.02 -13.36
C ASN A 71 10.60 -7.12 -12.59
N LEU A 72 10.58 -7.18 -11.26
CA LEU A 72 9.78 -6.31 -10.41
C LEU A 72 10.15 -4.83 -10.65
N LYS A 73 11.44 -4.51 -10.64
CA LYS A 73 11.93 -3.16 -10.91
C LYS A 73 11.50 -2.66 -12.28
N ASN A 74 11.68 -3.46 -13.34
CA ASN A 74 11.30 -3.11 -14.69
C ASN A 74 9.79 -2.92 -14.83
N ASN A 75 9.01 -3.74 -14.15
CA ASN A 75 7.56 -3.59 -14.15
C ASN A 75 7.12 -2.30 -13.47
N LEU A 76 7.64 -2.00 -12.29
CA LEU A 76 7.33 -0.77 -11.55
C LEU A 76 7.79 0.50 -12.29
N ALA A 77 8.91 0.44 -13.01
CA ALA A 77 9.43 1.58 -13.78
C ALA A 77 8.48 2.07 -14.90
N LYS A 78 7.60 1.19 -15.42
CA LYS A 78 6.63 1.55 -16.45
C LYS A 78 5.58 2.56 -16.00
N TYR A 79 5.36 2.68 -14.69
CA TYR A 79 4.26 3.47 -14.13
C TYR A 79 4.65 4.91 -13.73
N ASN A 80 5.93 5.28 -13.83
CA ASN A 80 6.42 6.62 -13.46
C ASN A 80 5.91 7.10 -12.08
N PHE A 81 6.19 6.33 -11.04
CA PHE A 81 5.82 6.68 -9.67
C PHE A 81 6.67 7.85 -9.16
N THR A 82 6.03 8.85 -8.55
CA THR A 82 6.68 10.01 -7.93
C THR A 82 6.56 10.02 -6.41
N LYS A 83 5.58 9.28 -5.86
CA LYS A 83 5.38 9.14 -4.41
C LYS A 83 4.97 7.72 -4.09
N ILE A 84 5.50 7.20 -3.00
CA ILE A 84 5.19 5.87 -2.48
C ILE A 84 4.70 5.99 -1.04
N TYR A 85 3.57 5.35 -0.75
CA TYR A 85 3.04 5.18 0.59
C TYR A 85 3.27 3.73 1.03
N ASP A 86 4.29 3.52 1.88
CA ASP A 86 4.58 2.21 2.45
C ASP A 86 3.71 1.97 3.69
N LEU A 87 2.53 1.40 3.48
CA LEU A 87 1.63 1.00 4.57
C LEU A 87 1.98 -0.39 5.14
N GLN A 88 2.96 -1.08 4.53
CA GLN A 88 3.46 -2.37 5.01
C GLN A 88 4.56 -2.21 6.05
N ASN A 89 5.45 -1.22 5.88
CA ASN A 89 6.52 -0.88 6.81
C ASN A 89 7.40 -2.08 7.25
N SER A 90 7.73 -2.97 6.32
CA SER A 90 8.47 -4.21 6.57
C SER A 90 9.95 -4.11 6.17
N SER A 91 10.76 -5.09 6.58
CA SER A 91 12.16 -5.20 6.12
C SER A 91 12.26 -5.39 4.59
N ARG A 92 11.24 -5.98 3.97
CA ARG A 92 11.16 -6.13 2.52
C ARG A 92 10.94 -4.79 1.83
N THR A 93 10.01 -3.97 2.32
CA THR A 93 9.74 -2.65 1.73
C THR A 93 10.90 -1.69 1.92
N LYS A 94 11.62 -1.77 3.04
CA LYS A 94 12.91 -1.06 3.22
C LYS A 94 13.95 -1.47 2.18
N PHE A 95 14.03 -2.76 1.86
CA PHE A 95 14.90 -3.24 0.79
C PHE A 95 14.48 -2.67 -0.58
N TYR A 96 13.16 -2.61 -0.88
CA TYR A 96 12.67 -2.00 -2.12
C TYR A 96 13.01 -0.52 -2.21
N LYS A 97 12.85 0.23 -1.12
CA LYS A 97 13.26 1.64 -1.03
C LYS A 97 14.73 1.80 -1.42
N ARG A 98 15.60 0.97 -0.88
CA ARG A 98 17.04 1.08 -1.08
C ARG A 98 17.52 0.65 -2.47
N PHE A 99 16.95 -0.39 -3.07
CA PHE A 99 17.50 -1.04 -4.25
C PHE A 99 16.61 -0.98 -5.50
N ILE A 100 15.30 -0.88 -5.34
CA ILE A 100 14.34 -0.93 -6.46
C ILE A 100 13.80 0.44 -6.80
N LEU A 101 13.32 1.19 -5.81
CA LEU A 101 12.61 2.46 -5.95
C LEU A 101 13.32 3.61 -5.23
N LYS A 102 14.63 3.64 -5.26
CA LYS A 102 15.48 4.57 -4.49
C LYS A 102 15.32 6.05 -4.85
N ASN A 103 14.87 6.36 -6.06
CA ASN A 103 14.76 7.74 -6.57
C ASN A 103 13.32 8.28 -6.50
N VAL A 104 12.45 7.67 -5.70
CA VAL A 104 11.06 8.08 -5.51
C VAL A 104 10.91 8.61 -4.09
N GLU A 105 10.02 9.58 -3.89
CA GLU A 105 9.68 10.07 -2.55
C GLU A 105 8.87 9.02 -1.78
N TRP A 106 9.23 8.77 -0.52
CA TRP A 106 8.59 7.77 0.34
C TRP A 106 7.90 8.40 1.54
N SER A 107 6.70 7.90 1.83
CA SER A 107 6.03 8.02 3.12
C SER A 107 6.02 6.64 3.78
N SER A 108 6.55 6.54 4.98
CA SER A 108 6.72 5.28 5.75
C SER A 108 6.76 5.58 7.25
N THR A 109 6.81 4.55 8.08
CA THR A 109 7.06 4.74 9.52
C THR A 109 8.31 5.59 9.77
N GLU A 110 9.41 5.35 9.05
CA GLU A 110 10.66 6.10 9.25
C GLU A 110 10.51 7.60 9.00
N THR A 111 9.68 7.99 8.03
CA THR A 111 9.40 9.41 7.71
C THR A 111 8.35 10.03 8.64
N SER A 112 7.74 9.24 9.51
CA SER A 112 6.65 9.64 10.40
C SER A 112 7.08 9.82 11.85
N LEU A 113 8.29 9.34 12.20
CA LEU A 113 8.83 9.45 13.55
C LEU A 113 9.10 10.92 13.91
N GLU A 114 8.86 11.26 15.18
CA GLU A 114 9.31 12.53 15.75
C GLU A 114 10.84 12.48 16.00
N PRO A 115 11.51 13.66 16.06
CA PRO A 115 12.92 13.71 16.41
C PRO A 115 13.21 12.99 17.73
N GLY A 116 14.08 11.97 17.68
CA GLY A 116 14.43 11.15 18.83
C GLY A 116 13.47 10.00 19.18
N GLN A 117 12.34 9.89 18.50
CA GLN A 117 11.40 8.77 18.69
C GLN A 117 11.96 7.48 18.10
N LYS A 118 11.91 6.39 18.86
CA LYS A 118 12.29 5.07 18.37
C LYS A 118 11.13 4.41 17.62
N LYS A 119 11.46 3.71 16.54
CA LYS A 119 10.47 2.92 15.79
C LYS A 119 9.73 1.92 16.66
N SER A 120 10.43 1.28 17.63
CA SER A 120 9.85 0.34 18.57
C SER A 120 8.74 0.92 19.44
N ASP A 121 8.79 2.23 19.73
CA ASP A 121 7.76 2.90 20.50
C ASP A 121 6.57 3.29 19.62
N PHE A 122 6.85 3.79 18.43
CA PHE A 122 5.82 4.05 17.42
C PHE A 122 5.03 2.79 17.03
N ASP A 123 5.69 1.64 16.94
CA ASP A 123 5.07 0.36 16.59
C ASP A 123 4.13 -0.20 17.67
N LYS A 124 4.13 0.36 18.89
CA LYS A 124 3.18 0.01 19.98
C LYS A 124 1.80 0.63 19.76
N ASP A 125 1.73 1.72 19.00
CA ASP A 125 0.47 2.39 18.72
C ASP A 125 -0.42 1.52 17.81
N PRO A 126 -1.75 1.65 17.90
CA PRO A 126 -2.69 0.97 17.02
C PRO A 126 -2.38 1.22 15.54
N VAL A 127 -2.58 0.21 14.69
CA VAL A 127 -2.24 0.27 13.25
C VAL A 127 -2.89 1.45 12.55
N LEU A 128 -4.16 1.73 12.84
CA LEU A 128 -4.89 2.84 12.22
C LEU A 128 -4.32 4.21 12.64
N ASP A 129 -3.94 4.35 13.91
CA ASP A 129 -3.34 5.60 14.42
C ASP A 129 -1.97 5.85 13.77
N ARG A 130 -1.17 4.79 13.60
CA ARG A 130 0.12 4.89 12.89
C ARG A 130 -0.05 5.28 11.42
N MET A 131 -1.02 4.71 10.73
CA MET A 131 -1.34 5.10 9.35
C MET A 131 -1.82 6.56 9.30
N GLU A 132 -2.66 6.97 10.24
CA GLU A 132 -3.15 8.35 10.32
C GLU A 132 -2.00 9.35 10.49
N ILE A 133 -1.08 9.10 11.41
CA ILE A 133 0.13 9.91 11.62
C ILE A 133 0.95 9.95 10.34
N GLN A 134 1.17 8.81 9.69
CA GLN A 134 1.93 8.72 8.44
C GLN A 134 1.32 9.57 7.33
N LEU A 135 0.00 9.52 7.15
CA LEU A 135 -0.69 10.31 6.12
C LEU A 135 -0.67 11.80 6.45
N LYS A 136 -0.92 12.19 7.69
CA LYS A 136 -0.86 13.59 8.14
C LYS A 136 0.53 14.19 7.96
N LYS A 137 1.60 13.46 8.26
CA LYS A 137 2.99 13.87 8.01
C LYS A 137 3.30 14.06 6.52
N SER A 138 2.54 13.40 5.65
CA SER A 138 2.63 13.57 4.20
C SER A 138 1.69 14.65 3.65
N GLY A 139 1.02 15.42 4.52
CA GLY A 139 0.12 16.51 4.15
C GLY A 139 -1.30 16.08 3.77
N ILE A 140 -1.67 14.80 4.00
CA ILE A 140 -3.01 14.29 3.71
C ILE A 140 -3.91 14.52 4.94
N GLN A 141 -5.04 15.19 4.73
CA GLN A 141 -6.12 15.20 5.71
C GLN A 141 -6.83 13.84 5.70
N THR A 142 -6.89 13.20 6.86
CA THR A 142 -7.50 11.88 7.02
C THR A 142 -8.96 12.01 7.43
N GLU A 143 -9.85 11.36 6.69
CA GLU A 143 -11.28 11.36 6.94
C GLU A 143 -11.81 9.93 7.08
N PHE A 144 -11.30 9.02 6.25
CA PHE A 144 -11.83 7.67 6.12
C PHE A 144 -11.01 6.59 6.83
N ILE A 145 -9.83 6.92 7.34
CA ILE A 145 -8.88 5.94 7.90
C ILE A 145 -9.49 5.12 9.05
N LYS A 146 -10.38 5.71 9.86
CA LYS A 146 -11.10 5.02 10.93
C LYS A 146 -12.52 4.60 10.54
N ASN A 147 -12.92 4.89 9.29
CA ASN A 147 -14.23 4.58 8.71
C ASN A 147 -14.06 3.58 7.57
N ILE A 148 -14.02 2.29 7.91
CA ILE A 148 -13.82 1.22 6.94
C ILE A 148 -15.10 1.04 6.15
N ASP A 149 -15.06 1.35 4.84
CA ASP A 149 -16.14 1.12 3.90
C ASP A 149 -15.76 -0.04 2.96
N LEU A 150 -16.42 -1.18 3.16
CA LEU A 150 -16.22 -2.40 2.38
C LEU A 150 -17.44 -2.78 1.54
N ASN A 151 -18.38 -1.85 1.32
CA ASN A 151 -19.57 -2.15 0.52
C ASN A 151 -19.21 -2.67 -0.88
N TRP A 152 -18.13 -2.18 -1.47
CA TRP A 152 -17.61 -2.66 -2.74
C TRP A 152 -17.10 -4.12 -2.68
N ALA A 153 -16.69 -4.60 -1.52
CA ALA A 153 -16.15 -5.95 -1.34
C ALA A 153 -17.25 -7.01 -1.13
N LEU A 154 -18.46 -6.61 -0.79
CA LEU A 154 -19.57 -7.54 -0.54
C LEU A 154 -19.92 -8.33 -1.81
N SER A 155 -19.88 -7.71 -2.99
CA SER A 155 -20.11 -8.38 -4.27
C SER A 155 -19.04 -9.46 -4.54
N CYS A 156 -17.79 -9.21 -4.21
CA CYS A 156 -16.71 -10.18 -4.39
C CYS A 156 -16.87 -11.42 -3.50
N LEU A 157 -17.35 -11.24 -2.28
CA LEU A 157 -17.57 -12.35 -1.33
C LEU A 157 -18.75 -13.24 -1.75
N LEU A 158 -19.78 -12.67 -2.35
CA LEU A 158 -20.96 -13.42 -2.84
C LEU A 158 -20.59 -14.31 -4.05
N TYR A 159 -19.76 -13.83 -4.98
CA TYR A 159 -19.33 -14.61 -6.15
C TYR A 159 -18.39 -15.79 -5.80
N THR A 160 -17.68 -15.73 -4.69
CA THR A 160 -16.81 -16.85 -4.27
C THR A 160 -17.58 -17.99 -3.56
N SER A 161 -18.77 -17.73 -3.03
CA SER A 161 -19.62 -18.76 -2.44
C SER A 161 -20.37 -19.58 -3.48
N ASP A 162 -20.72 -18.99 -4.62
CA ASP A 162 -21.45 -19.68 -5.71
C ASP A 162 -20.53 -20.54 -6.61
N ALA A 163 -19.22 -20.40 -6.49
CA ALA A 163 -18.25 -21.21 -7.23
C ALA A 163 -17.76 -22.46 -6.46
N ALA A 164 -18.33 -22.73 -5.29
CA ALA A 164 -17.97 -23.85 -4.41
C ALA A 164 -19.01 -24.99 -4.36
N ASP A 165 -20.06 -24.97 -5.24
CA ASP A 165 -21.05 -26.05 -5.42
C ASP A 165 -20.78 -26.84 -6.72
#